data_77fef5665a75407005c95b577e7bbe59
#
_entry.id   77fef5665a75407005c95b577e7bbe59
#
_cell.length_a   1.000
_cell.length_b   1.000
_cell.length_c   1.000
_cell.angle_alpha   90.00
_cell.angle_beta   90.00
_cell.angle_gamma   90.00
#
_symmetry.space_group_name_H-M   'P 1'
#
loop_
_entity.id
_entity.type
_entity.pdbx_description
1 polymer ?
#
loop_
_entity_poly.entity_id
_entity_poly.type
_entity_poly.pdbx_seq_one_letter_code
_entity_poly.pdbx_strand_id
1 'polypeptide(L)'
;MNRLIHHIVLMLIATGLTIPAVQSEALSGAQLYDIACEACHSLESAPDHRVGPPLGNLLDRKAATIEGYRYSEALRASEWTWTLPTLLAWLSDPDTAIPNNAMNYVNALTAQESQRLAEWLLQQP
;
A
#
# COMPACT_ATOMS: atom_id res chain seq x y z
N MET A 1 -21.70 -77.33 21.95
CA MET A 1 -20.57 -76.85 21.06
C MET A 1 -20.82 -75.39 20.77
N ASN A 2 -20.29 -74.50 21.62
CA ASN A 2 -20.48 -73.06 21.51
C ASN A 2 -19.32 -72.45 20.69
N ARG A 3 -19.65 -71.87 19.58
CA ARG A 3 -18.70 -71.04 18.85
C ARG A 3 -18.91 -69.56 19.28
N LEU A 4 -18.06 -69.08 20.16
CA LEU A 4 -17.97 -67.64 20.44
C LEU A 4 -17.26 -66.96 19.27
N ILE A 5 -18.01 -66.18 18.55
CA ILE A 5 -17.48 -65.31 17.50
C ILE A 5 -17.08 -63.99 18.21
N HIS A 6 -15.78 -63.76 18.35
CA HIS A 6 -15.23 -62.50 18.84
C HIS A 6 -15.27 -61.49 17.71
N HIS A 7 -16.15 -60.51 17.79
CA HIS A 7 -16.14 -59.34 16.92
C HIS A 7 -15.08 -58.35 17.48
N ILE A 8 -13.94 -58.35 16.87
CA ILE A 8 -12.94 -57.29 17.10
C ILE A 8 -13.38 -56.08 16.28
N VAL A 9 -13.98 -55.09 16.93
CA VAL A 9 -14.25 -53.80 16.33
C VAL A 9 -12.95 -53.03 16.27
N LEU A 10 -12.37 -52.94 15.08
CA LEU A 10 -11.17 -52.14 14.84
C LEU A 10 -11.59 -50.64 14.77
N MET A 11 -11.39 -49.93 15.89
CA MET A 11 -11.62 -48.47 15.94
C MET A 11 -10.47 -47.78 15.24
N LEU A 12 -10.66 -47.38 13.99
CA LEU A 12 -9.76 -46.48 13.25
C LEU A 12 -9.89 -45.05 13.84
N ILE A 13 -8.98 -44.65 14.72
CA ILE A 13 -8.84 -43.28 15.16
C ILE A 13 -8.17 -42.51 14.01
N ALA A 14 -8.97 -41.85 13.18
CA ALA A 14 -8.48 -40.89 12.20
C ALA A 14 -7.99 -39.63 12.96
N THR A 15 -6.73 -39.59 13.28
CA THR A 15 -6.07 -38.37 13.74
C THR A 15 -6.01 -37.37 12.58
N GLY A 16 -7.03 -36.52 12.49
CA GLY A 16 -7.04 -35.43 11.52
C GLY A 16 -5.87 -34.48 11.79
N LEU A 17 -4.86 -34.52 10.95
CA LEU A 17 -3.75 -33.57 10.98
C LEU A 17 -4.31 -32.22 10.47
N THR A 18 -4.73 -31.34 11.39
CA THR A 18 -5.11 -29.97 11.03
C THR A 18 -3.82 -29.20 10.75
N ILE A 19 -3.53 -29.00 9.46
CA ILE A 19 -2.46 -28.08 9.04
C ILE A 19 -2.97 -26.67 9.31
N PRO A 20 -2.30 -25.86 10.17
CA PRO A 20 -2.71 -24.48 10.34
C PRO A 20 -2.53 -23.76 9.00
N ALA A 21 -3.60 -23.11 8.53
CA ALA A 21 -3.51 -22.24 7.37
C ALA A 21 -2.54 -21.09 7.72
N VAL A 22 -1.41 -21.01 7.02
CA VAL A 22 -0.51 -19.87 7.10
C VAL A 22 -1.27 -18.69 6.47
N GLN A 23 -1.86 -17.86 7.32
CA GLN A 23 -2.40 -16.57 6.86
C GLN A 23 -1.23 -15.67 6.54
N SER A 24 -1.06 -15.35 5.27
CA SER A 24 -0.17 -14.27 4.85
C SER A 24 -0.72 -12.97 5.45
N GLU A 25 0.00 -12.37 6.38
CA GLU A 25 -0.37 -11.05 6.90
C GLU A 25 -0.32 -10.03 5.77
N ALA A 26 -1.37 -9.21 5.69
CA ALA A 26 -1.41 -8.13 4.71
C ALA A 26 -0.35 -7.07 5.03
N LEU A 27 0.37 -6.60 4.01
CA LEU A 27 1.39 -5.56 4.16
C LEU A 27 0.80 -4.31 4.81
N SER A 28 1.53 -3.74 5.76
CA SER A 28 1.19 -2.46 6.39
C SER A 28 1.46 -1.29 5.45
N GLY A 29 0.88 -0.10 5.75
CA GLY A 29 1.15 1.11 4.98
C GLY A 29 2.63 1.48 4.93
N ALA A 30 3.37 1.29 6.03
CA ALA A 30 4.82 1.51 6.08
C ALA A 30 5.58 0.58 5.13
N GLN A 31 5.28 -0.72 5.15
CA GLN A 31 5.91 -1.69 4.24
C GLN A 31 5.57 -1.39 2.76
N LEU A 32 4.35 -0.94 2.49
CA LEU A 32 3.95 -0.53 1.14
C LEU A 32 4.69 0.72 0.68
N TYR A 33 4.92 1.68 1.58
CA TYR A 33 5.76 2.86 1.31
C TYR A 33 7.20 2.44 0.97
N ASP A 34 7.82 1.58 1.76
CA ASP A 34 9.19 1.08 1.53
C ASP A 34 9.33 0.42 0.15
N ILE A 35 8.30 -0.32 -0.27
CA ILE A 35 8.31 -1.03 -1.55
C ILE A 35 8.04 -0.08 -2.73
N ALA A 36 7.08 0.83 -2.60
CA ALA A 36 6.52 1.56 -3.74
C ALA A 36 7.01 3.01 -3.85
N CYS A 37 7.49 3.63 -2.77
CA CYS A 37 7.70 5.07 -2.69
C CYS A 37 9.12 5.48 -2.26
N GLU A 38 9.75 4.76 -1.32
CA GLU A 38 10.97 5.16 -0.64
C GLU A 38 12.14 5.41 -1.60
N ALA A 39 12.21 4.66 -2.69
CA ALA A 39 13.28 4.83 -3.68
C ALA A 39 13.33 6.25 -4.27
N CYS A 40 12.19 6.93 -4.35
CA CYS A 40 12.07 8.25 -4.96
C CYS A 40 11.66 9.36 -4.00
N HIS A 41 11.06 9.04 -2.87
CA HIS A 41 10.51 10.00 -1.92
C HIS A 41 11.06 9.78 -0.51
N SER A 42 11.16 10.86 0.28
CA SER A 42 11.36 10.79 1.73
C SER A 42 10.04 11.11 2.47
N LEU A 43 9.98 10.79 3.76
CA LEU A 43 8.88 11.21 4.65
C LEU A 43 9.22 12.51 5.40
N GLU A 44 10.44 12.99 5.31
CA GLU A 44 10.88 14.20 6.00
C GLU A 44 10.25 15.44 5.39
N SER A 45 10.01 16.46 6.22
CA SER A 45 9.24 17.64 5.81
C SER A 45 10.03 18.63 4.96
N ALA A 46 11.36 18.58 4.88
CA ALA A 46 12.26 19.34 3.99
C ALA A 46 13.74 19.25 4.45
N PRO A 47 14.71 19.58 3.62
CA PRO A 47 14.74 19.70 2.16
C PRO A 47 15.40 18.51 1.47
N ASP A 48 15.13 17.27 1.92
CA ASP A 48 15.70 16.08 1.27
C ASP A 48 14.94 15.77 -0.02
N HIS A 49 15.26 16.54 -1.07
CA HIS A 49 14.73 16.30 -2.40
C HIS A 49 15.46 15.12 -3.04
N ARG A 50 14.80 13.98 -3.06
CA ARG A 50 15.20 12.84 -3.85
C ARG A 50 14.74 13.03 -5.31
N VAL A 51 14.41 11.96 -6.01
CA VAL A 51 13.80 12.04 -7.35
C VAL A 51 12.45 12.74 -7.27
N GLY A 52 11.67 12.45 -6.23
CA GLY A 52 10.40 13.09 -5.91
C GLY A 52 10.46 14.00 -4.68
N PRO A 53 9.43 14.82 -4.45
CA PRO A 53 9.35 15.66 -3.25
C PRO A 53 9.08 14.82 -2.00
N PRO A 54 9.38 15.36 -0.80
CA PRO A 54 9.04 14.72 0.46
C PRO A 54 7.52 14.58 0.63
N LEU A 55 7.10 13.48 1.24
CA LEU A 55 5.70 13.10 1.44
C LEU A 55 5.18 13.37 2.86
N GLY A 56 6.01 13.85 3.78
CA GLY A 56 5.54 14.25 5.12
C GLY A 56 4.52 15.39 5.06
N ASN A 57 3.62 15.44 6.05
CA ASN A 57 2.53 16.43 6.12
C ASN A 57 1.70 16.54 4.83
N LEU A 58 1.34 15.40 4.24
CA LEU A 58 0.67 15.37 2.95
C LEU A 58 -0.81 15.76 3.06
N LEU A 59 -1.50 15.39 4.14
CA LEU A 59 -2.93 15.64 4.31
C LEU A 59 -3.27 17.12 4.17
N ASP A 60 -4.27 17.43 3.34
CA ASP A 60 -4.77 18.78 3.05
C ASP A 60 -3.73 19.75 2.47
N ARG A 61 -2.53 19.29 2.17
CA ARG A 61 -1.51 20.08 1.49
C ARG A 61 -1.87 20.26 0.02
N LYS A 62 -1.77 21.49 -0.47
CA LYS A 62 -1.91 21.77 -1.91
C LYS A 62 -0.71 21.16 -2.66
N ALA A 63 -0.97 20.57 -3.81
CA ALA A 63 0.08 20.02 -4.65
C ALA A 63 1.06 21.11 -5.11
N ALA A 64 2.30 20.71 -5.39
CA ALA A 64 3.35 21.59 -5.86
C ALA A 64 3.74 22.74 -4.90
N THR A 65 3.59 22.57 -3.59
CA THR A 65 3.87 23.63 -2.59
C THR A 65 5.12 23.40 -1.75
N ILE A 66 5.85 22.30 -1.91
CA ILE A 66 7.13 22.12 -1.22
C ILE A 66 8.16 23.08 -1.82
N GLU A 67 8.71 23.93 -0.98
CA GLU A 67 9.69 24.92 -1.36
C GLU A 67 11.00 24.26 -1.84
N GLY A 68 11.60 24.81 -2.90
CA GLY A 68 12.85 24.33 -3.45
C GLY A 68 12.72 23.10 -4.38
N TYR A 69 11.59 22.41 -4.42
CA TYR A 69 11.39 21.29 -5.34
C TYR A 69 10.84 21.77 -6.71
N ARG A 70 11.40 21.22 -7.78
CA ARG A 70 11.01 21.57 -9.16
C ARG A 70 9.87 20.67 -9.65
N TYR A 71 8.65 21.12 -9.49
CA TYR A 71 7.47 20.42 -10.00
C TYR A 71 7.25 20.63 -11.51
N SER A 72 6.52 19.68 -12.14
CA SER A 72 6.00 19.89 -13.50
C SER A 72 5.03 21.07 -13.56
N GLU A 73 4.91 21.68 -14.73
CA GLU A 73 3.93 22.73 -14.99
C GLU A 73 2.50 22.23 -14.74
N ALA A 74 2.21 20.99 -15.21
CA ALA A 74 0.91 20.37 -15.03
C ALA A 74 0.52 20.24 -13.56
N LEU A 75 1.44 19.82 -12.68
CA LEU A 75 1.13 19.68 -11.26
C LEU A 75 0.96 21.04 -10.58
N ARG A 76 1.75 22.06 -10.97
CA ARG A 76 1.57 23.43 -10.47
C ARG A 76 0.24 24.05 -10.86
N ALA A 77 -0.21 23.79 -12.08
CA ALA A 77 -1.47 24.33 -12.62
C ALA A 77 -2.72 23.56 -12.17
N SER A 78 -2.55 22.36 -11.57
CA SER A 78 -3.67 21.46 -11.26
C SER A 78 -4.58 21.95 -10.14
N GLU A 79 -4.12 22.83 -9.26
CA GLU A 79 -4.83 23.21 -8.02
C GLU A 79 -5.20 22.02 -7.11
N TRP A 80 -4.58 20.89 -7.31
CA TRP A 80 -4.83 19.64 -6.62
C TRP A 80 -4.51 19.75 -5.12
N THR A 81 -5.33 19.17 -4.28
CA THR A 81 -5.10 19.08 -2.82
C THR A 81 -5.09 17.61 -2.43
N TRP A 82 -4.13 17.23 -1.59
CA TRP A 82 -3.95 15.84 -1.19
C TRP A 82 -4.96 15.47 -0.09
N THR A 83 -5.96 14.75 -0.49
CA THR A 83 -6.96 14.09 0.35
C THR A 83 -6.95 12.60 0.03
N LEU A 84 -7.65 11.79 0.81
CA LEU A 84 -7.72 10.36 0.49
C LEU A 84 -8.23 10.08 -0.94
N PRO A 85 -9.34 10.67 -1.41
CA PRO A 85 -9.80 10.42 -2.78
C PRO A 85 -8.81 10.87 -3.86
N THR A 86 -8.19 12.04 -3.70
CA THR A 86 -7.24 12.57 -4.68
C THR A 86 -5.93 11.79 -4.68
N LEU A 87 -5.45 11.36 -3.51
CA LEU A 87 -4.26 10.52 -3.42
C LEU A 87 -4.49 9.14 -4.01
N LEU A 88 -5.66 8.54 -3.82
CA LEU A 88 -6.03 7.27 -4.46
C LEU A 88 -6.09 7.37 -5.98
N ALA A 89 -6.70 8.44 -6.50
CA ALA A 89 -6.73 8.70 -7.94
C ALA A 89 -5.30 8.85 -8.51
N TRP A 90 -4.43 9.60 -7.81
CA TRP A 90 -3.04 9.78 -8.16
C TRP A 90 -2.25 8.48 -8.13
N LEU A 91 -2.38 7.67 -7.08
CA LEU A 91 -1.69 6.38 -6.96
C LEU A 91 -2.21 5.35 -7.98
N SER A 92 -3.46 5.45 -8.38
CA SER A 92 -4.03 4.55 -9.40
C SER A 92 -3.38 4.75 -10.76
N ASP A 93 -3.32 6.00 -11.23
CA ASP A 93 -2.73 6.37 -12.51
C ASP A 93 -2.42 7.88 -12.50
N PRO A 94 -1.17 8.27 -12.22
CA PRO A 94 -0.77 9.68 -12.21
C PRO A 94 -1.00 10.39 -13.54
N ASP A 95 -0.79 9.70 -14.67
CA ASP A 95 -0.93 10.29 -16.00
C ASP A 95 -2.38 10.56 -16.37
N THR A 96 -3.30 9.72 -15.91
CA THR A 96 -4.74 9.98 -16.04
C THR A 96 -5.22 11.06 -15.08
N ALA A 97 -4.70 11.06 -13.84
CA ALA A 97 -5.09 12.03 -12.82
C ALA A 97 -4.65 13.47 -13.19
N ILE A 98 -3.40 13.63 -13.59
CA ILE A 98 -2.83 14.93 -14.03
C ILE A 98 -1.92 14.66 -15.24
N PRO A 99 -2.43 14.76 -16.47
CA PRO A 99 -1.63 14.56 -17.67
C PRO A 99 -0.42 15.48 -17.74
N ASN A 100 0.70 14.98 -18.25
CA ASN A 100 2.00 15.67 -18.32
C ASN A 100 2.63 15.99 -16.95
N ASN A 101 2.28 15.25 -15.92
CA ASN A 101 3.03 15.25 -14.66
C ASN A 101 4.44 14.63 -14.88
N ALA A 102 5.32 14.74 -13.88
CA ALA A 102 6.69 14.22 -13.96
C ALA A 102 6.92 12.93 -13.15
N MET A 103 5.88 12.36 -12.52
CA MET A 103 5.99 11.15 -11.72
C MET A 103 5.86 9.91 -12.60
N ASN A 104 6.98 9.25 -12.88
CA ASN A 104 6.99 7.98 -13.59
C ASN A 104 6.66 6.83 -12.62
N TYR A 105 5.39 6.65 -12.31
CA TYR A 105 4.90 5.62 -11.42
C TYR A 105 3.87 4.74 -12.12
N VAL A 106 4.09 3.43 -12.04
CA VAL A 106 3.11 2.43 -12.48
C VAL A 106 2.63 1.67 -11.25
N ASN A 107 1.34 1.75 -10.98
CA ASN A 107 0.77 1.09 -9.81
C ASN A 107 0.78 -0.44 -9.97
N ALA A 108 1.55 -1.11 -9.11
CA ALA A 108 1.59 -2.58 -9.00
C ALA A 108 0.83 -3.09 -7.77
N LEU A 109 0.23 -2.20 -6.98
CA LEU A 109 -0.51 -2.53 -5.77
C LEU A 109 -1.97 -2.89 -6.10
N THR A 110 -2.55 -3.77 -5.29
CA THR A 110 -3.99 -3.99 -5.31
C THR A 110 -4.74 -2.75 -4.80
N ALA A 111 -6.04 -2.65 -5.07
CA ALA A 111 -6.86 -1.55 -4.56
C ALA A 111 -6.82 -1.46 -3.01
N GLN A 112 -6.79 -2.60 -2.32
CA GLN A 112 -6.71 -2.62 -0.85
C GLN A 112 -5.34 -2.18 -0.33
N GLU A 113 -4.27 -2.51 -1.01
CA GLU A 113 -2.92 -2.05 -0.68
C GLU A 113 -2.76 -0.55 -0.94
N SER A 114 -3.26 -0.06 -2.08
CA SER A 114 -3.28 1.38 -2.38
C SER A 114 -4.06 2.17 -1.33
N GLN A 115 -5.19 1.63 -0.85
CA GLN A 115 -5.98 2.22 0.23
C GLN A 115 -5.16 2.31 1.54
N ARG A 116 -4.54 1.20 1.96
CA ARG A 116 -3.71 1.18 3.18
C ARG A 116 -2.50 2.12 3.08
N LEU A 117 -1.85 2.15 1.92
CA LEU A 117 -0.74 3.06 1.67
C LEU A 117 -1.17 4.52 1.76
N ALA A 118 -2.27 4.89 1.09
CA ALA A 118 -2.78 6.26 1.07
C ALA A 118 -3.19 6.72 2.47
N GLU A 119 -3.94 5.91 3.22
CA GLU A 119 -4.35 6.19 4.59
C GLU A 119 -3.14 6.38 5.51
N TRP A 120 -2.12 5.54 5.36
CA TRP A 120 -0.91 5.64 6.14
C TRP A 120 -0.10 6.90 5.79
N LEU A 121 0.08 7.22 4.49
CA LEU A 121 0.79 8.42 4.04
C LEU A 121 0.16 9.70 4.57
N LEU A 122 -1.15 9.78 4.60
CA LEU A 122 -1.88 10.96 5.10
C LEU A 122 -1.75 11.16 6.61
N GLN A 123 -1.20 10.20 7.34
CA GLN A 123 -0.96 10.29 8.79
C GLN A 123 0.51 10.62 9.13
N GLN A 124 1.38 10.71 8.13
CA GLN A 124 2.79 11.01 8.37
C GLN A 124 3.00 12.50 8.65
N PRO A 125 3.83 12.85 9.69
CA PRO A 125 4.13 14.23 10.07
C PRO A 125 5.03 14.93 9.06
#